data_096ddb05507d1b4a00e515b9bf38380f
#
_entry.id   096ddb05507d1b4a00e515b9bf38380f
#
_cell.length_a   1.000
_cell.length_b   1.000
_cell.length_c   1.000
_cell.angle_alpha   90.00
_cell.angle_beta   90.00
_cell.angle_gamma   90.00
#
_symmetry.space_group_name_H-M   'P 1'
#
loop_
_entity.id
_entity.type
_entity.pdbx_description
1 polymer ?
#
loop_
_entity_poly.entity_id
_entity_poly.type
_entity_poly.pdbx_seq_one_letter_code
_entity_poly.pdbx_strand_id
1 'polypeptide(L)'
;MRSRAKSRDTNPELDITSFMNLMVILIPFLLLDAVFTQLAVLQISMPSGSGAAGDEKKPPLVLEVMVYKDKFLVADRQTGPLKTINLNAQGKFDYKALNDYLRTIKTQYPLVTEASILLEQDTAYDKLIHTMDAVRIVVSNETGKPAKYALFPDVSIGDAPPALGGAAQ
;
A
#
# COMPACT_ATOMS: atom_id res chain seq x y z
N MET A 1 62.01 -62.92 -10.85
CA MET A 1 61.79 -61.48 -11.00
C MET A 1 60.42 -61.11 -10.45
N ARG A 2 60.36 -60.51 -9.29
CA ARG A 2 59.08 -60.07 -8.62
C ARG A 2 58.87 -58.59 -8.89
N SER A 3 57.89 -58.28 -9.74
CA SER A 3 57.46 -56.92 -9.98
C SER A 3 56.70 -56.36 -8.73
N ARG A 4 57.28 -55.32 -8.16
CA ARG A 4 56.72 -54.62 -6.98
C ARG A 4 55.74 -53.62 -7.52
N ALA A 5 54.41 -53.87 -7.34
CA ALA A 5 53.37 -52.94 -7.64
C ALA A 5 53.46 -51.78 -6.63
N LYS A 6 53.67 -50.58 -7.18
CA LYS A 6 53.70 -49.31 -6.42
C LYS A 6 52.24 -48.90 -6.13
N SER A 7 51.83 -49.09 -4.89
CA SER A 7 50.57 -48.58 -4.38
C SER A 7 50.59 -47.05 -4.52
N ARG A 8 49.72 -46.50 -5.32
CA ARG A 8 49.41 -45.08 -5.36
C ARG A 8 48.51 -44.82 -4.19
N ASP A 9 49.04 -44.20 -3.12
CA ASP A 9 48.24 -43.54 -2.09
C ASP A 9 47.56 -42.34 -2.75
N THR A 10 46.36 -42.57 -3.21
CA THR A 10 45.39 -41.48 -3.50
C THR A 10 44.73 -41.10 -2.19
N ASN A 11 45.40 -40.29 -1.40
CA ASN A 11 44.70 -39.50 -0.41
C ASN A 11 43.79 -38.53 -1.14
N PRO A 12 42.48 -38.63 -1.04
CA PRO A 12 41.59 -37.56 -1.50
C PRO A 12 41.74 -36.41 -0.50
N GLU A 13 42.76 -35.58 -0.72
CA GLU A 13 42.72 -34.26 -0.05
C GLU A 13 41.47 -33.57 -0.64
N LEU A 14 40.41 -33.56 0.19
CA LEU A 14 39.25 -32.76 -0.08
C LEU A 14 39.76 -31.33 -0.29
N ASP A 15 39.53 -30.82 -1.48
CA ASP A 15 39.96 -29.47 -1.86
C ASP A 15 39.06 -28.43 -1.18
N ILE A 16 39.35 -28.25 0.11
CA ILE A 16 38.60 -27.35 1.00
C ILE A 16 38.65 -25.91 0.44
N THR A 17 39.72 -25.57 -0.27
CA THR A 17 39.90 -24.25 -0.87
C THR A 17 38.88 -23.99 -1.96
N SER A 18 38.62 -24.97 -2.83
CA SER A 18 37.57 -24.86 -3.85
C SER A 18 36.19 -24.76 -3.25
N PHE A 19 35.92 -25.48 -2.15
CA PHE A 19 34.64 -25.40 -1.44
C PHE A 19 34.45 -24.03 -0.76
N MET A 20 35.48 -23.50 -0.10
CA MET A 20 35.43 -22.17 0.51
C MET A 20 35.24 -21.06 -0.55
N ASN A 21 35.89 -21.18 -1.69
CA ASN A 21 35.74 -20.23 -2.81
C ASN A 21 34.29 -20.22 -3.35
N LEU A 22 33.68 -21.41 -3.46
CA LEU A 22 32.28 -21.54 -3.84
C LEU A 22 31.35 -20.91 -2.82
N MET A 23 31.60 -21.12 -1.51
CA MET A 23 30.78 -20.55 -0.45
C MET A 23 30.83 -19.02 -0.42
N VAL A 24 32.00 -18.43 -0.64
CA VAL A 24 32.17 -16.95 -0.67
C VAL A 24 31.33 -16.30 -1.77
N ILE A 25 31.09 -17.00 -2.86
CA ILE A 25 30.25 -16.51 -3.97
C ILE A 25 28.76 -16.80 -3.71
N LEU A 26 28.43 -17.97 -3.15
CA LEU A 26 27.04 -18.38 -2.92
C LEU A 26 26.35 -17.57 -1.83
N ILE A 27 27.03 -17.21 -0.75
CA ILE A 27 26.42 -16.46 0.38
C ILE A 27 25.88 -15.10 -0.07
N PRO A 28 26.65 -14.21 -0.74
CA PRO A 28 26.11 -12.93 -1.19
C PRO A 28 25.03 -13.11 -2.29
N PHE A 29 25.13 -14.15 -3.13
CA PHE A 29 24.08 -14.42 -4.10
C PHE A 29 22.76 -14.83 -3.44
N LEU A 30 22.80 -15.72 -2.44
CA LEU A 30 21.60 -16.11 -1.69
C LEU A 30 21.00 -14.95 -0.90
N LEU A 31 21.83 -14.03 -0.36
CA LEU A 31 21.34 -12.82 0.32
C LEU A 31 20.64 -11.89 -0.66
N LEU A 32 21.17 -11.71 -1.86
CA LEU A 32 20.52 -10.93 -2.91
C LEU A 32 19.18 -11.56 -3.34
N ASP A 33 19.16 -12.89 -3.55
CA ASP A 33 17.93 -13.59 -3.92
C ASP A 33 16.85 -13.47 -2.81
N ALA A 34 17.25 -13.60 -1.54
CA ALA A 34 16.35 -13.41 -0.41
C ALA A 34 15.76 -11.98 -0.32
N VAL A 35 16.57 -10.96 -0.63
CA VAL A 35 16.10 -9.56 -0.66
C VAL A 35 15.12 -9.34 -1.80
N PHE A 36 15.40 -9.87 -3.00
CA PHE A 36 14.47 -9.74 -4.12
C PHE A 36 13.17 -10.52 -3.92
N THR A 37 13.19 -11.66 -3.21
CA THR A 37 11.99 -12.43 -2.89
C THR A 37 11.05 -11.64 -1.97
N GLN A 38 11.56 -10.82 -1.06
CA GLN A 38 10.73 -9.95 -0.22
C GLN A 38 10.07 -8.79 -1.00
N LEU A 39 10.67 -8.34 -2.11
CA LEU A 39 10.09 -7.31 -2.97
C LEU A 39 9.03 -7.87 -3.94
N ALA A 40 9.01 -9.17 -4.17
CA ALA A 40 8.09 -9.83 -5.10
C ALA A 40 6.72 -10.19 -4.49
N VAL A 41 6.48 -9.91 -3.20
CA VAL A 41 5.15 -10.03 -2.61
C VAL A 41 4.38 -8.72 -2.81
N LEU A 42 4.34 -8.25 -4.03
CA LEU A 42 3.25 -7.43 -4.48
C LEU A 42 2.08 -8.41 -4.68
N GLN A 43 1.21 -8.52 -3.68
CA GLN A 43 -0.04 -9.26 -3.83
C GLN A 43 -0.87 -8.54 -4.89
N ILE A 44 -0.69 -8.97 -6.14
CA ILE A 44 -1.69 -8.72 -7.17
C ILE A 44 -2.87 -9.61 -6.80
N SER A 45 -3.79 -9.07 -6.01
CA SER A 45 -5.11 -9.67 -5.85
C SER A 45 -5.81 -9.58 -7.20
N MET A 46 -5.55 -10.55 -8.06
CA MET A 46 -6.42 -10.78 -9.21
C MET A 46 -7.77 -11.23 -8.67
N PRO A 47 -8.88 -10.56 -9.01
CA PRO A 47 -10.20 -11.09 -8.75
C PRO A 47 -10.32 -12.39 -9.53
N SER A 48 -10.22 -13.52 -8.82
CA SER A 48 -10.50 -14.84 -9.38
C SER A 48 -11.99 -14.90 -9.65
N GLY A 49 -12.36 -14.68 -10.91
CA GLY A 49 -13.70 -15.01 -11.39
C GLY A 49 -13.86 -16.51 -11.39
N SER A 50 -14.54 -17.06 -10.39
CA SER A 50 -15.22 -18.35 -10.47
C SER A 50 -16.38 -18.35 -9.50
N GLY A 51 -17.57 -18.51 -10.08
CA GLY A 51 -18.84 -18.39 -9.44
C GLY A 51 -19.10 -19.36 -8.28
N ALA A 52 -19.72 -18.79 -7.27
CA ALA A 52 -20.74 -19.47 -6.45
C ALA A 52 -21.73 -18.38 -6.04
N ALA A 53 -22.96 -18.56 -6.43
CA ALA A 53 -24.08 -17.74 -6.01
C ALA A 53 -24.26 -17.86 -4.49
N GLY A 54 -24.27 -16.72 -3.79
CA GLY A 54 -24.56 -16.67 -2.38
C GLY A 54 -23.77 -15.57 -1.68
N ASP A 55 -24.45 -14.48 -1.38
CA ASP A 55 -23.97 -13.20 -0.84
C ASP A 55 -23.23 -12.31 -1.88
N GLU A 56 -23.89 -11.24 -2.24
CA GLU A 56 -23.28 -10.11 -2.96
C GLU A 56 -22.18 -9.50 -2.08
N LYS A 57 -21.00 -10.12 -2.07
CA LYS A 57 -19.79 -9.47 -1.59
C LYS A 57 -19.49 -8.37 -2.57
N LYS A 58 -19.92 -7.14 -2.22
CA LYS A 58 -19.43 -5.93 -2.90
C LYS A 58 -17.93 -6.06 -3.07
N PRO A 59 -17.38 -5.76 -4.25
CA PRO A 59 -15.94 -5.84 -4.46
C PRO A 59 -15.21 -5.07 -3.36
N PRO A 60 -14.02 -5.51 -2.94
CA PRO A 60 -13.29 -4.83 -1.87
C PRO A 60 -13.01 -3.39 -2.31
N LEU A 61 -13.51 -2.44 -1.54
CA LEU A 61 -13.28 -1.01 -1.77
C LEU A 61 -11.79 -0.71 -1.59
N VAL A 62 -11.16 -0.14 -2.61
CA VAL A 62 -9.80 0.42 -2.53
C VAL A 62 -9.91 1.94 -2.49
N LEU A 63 -10.02 2.47 -1.27
CA LEU A 63 -10.27 3.88 -1.04
C LEU A 63 -9.04 4.74 -1.37
N GLU A 64 -9.23 5.74 -2.22
CA GLU A 64 -8.24 6.74 -2.57
C GLU A 64 -8.76 8.15 -2.28
N VAL A 65 -7.98 8.94 -1.59
CA VAL A 65 -8.25 10.35 -1.30
C VAL A 65 -7.19 11.19 -1.99
N MET A 66 -7.54 11.78 -3.13
CA MET A 66 -6.66 12.64 -3.90
C MET A 66 -6.78 14.08 -3.43
N VAL A 67 -5.65 14.71 -3.17
CA VAL A 67 -5.54 16.10 -2.70
C VAL A 67 -4.98 16.96 -3.82
N TYR A 68 -5.84 17.74 -4.43
CA TYR A 68 -5.47 18.72 -5.44
C TYR A 68 -5.36 20.12 -4.82
N LYS A 69 -4.96 21.12 -5.60
CA LYS A 69 -4.80 22.51 -5.13
C LYS A 69 -6.10 23.14 -4.65
N ASP A 70 -7.22 22.74 -5.23
CA ASP A 70 -8.54 23.37 -5.10
C ASP A 70 -9.65 22.44 -4.57
N LYS A 71 -9.38 21.14 -4.42
CA LYS A 71 -10.40 20.15 -4.05
C LYS A 71 -9.80 18.86 -3.48
N PHE A 72 -10.64 18.11 -2.77
CA PHE A 72 -10.45 16.69 -2.55
C PHE A 72 -11.26 15.89 -3.58
N LEU A 73 -10.68 14.83 -4.07
CA LEU A 73 -11.38 13.83 -4.85
C LEU A 73 -11.29 12.49 -4.13
N VAL A 74 -12.42 12.01 -3.64
CA VAL A 74 -12.53 10.67 -3.07
C VAL A 74 -12.93 9.71 -4.18
N ALA A 75 -12.16 8.67 -4.36
CA ALA A 75 -12.35 7.68 -5.40
C ALA A 75 -12.18 6.27 -4.85
N ASP A 76 -12.76 5.32 -5.54
CA ASP A 76 -12.41 3.92 -5.44
C ASP A 76 -11.56 3.56 -6.67
N ARG A 77 -10.42 2.95 -6.45
CA ARG A 77 -9.52 2.54 -7.54
C ARG A 77 -10.21 1.65 -8.58
N GLN A 78 -11.22 0.89 -8.18
CA GLN A 78 -11.90 -0.06 -9.06
C GLN A 78 -13.10 0.56 -9.78
N THR A 79 -13.90 1.37 -9.09
CA THR A 79 -15.14 1.94 -9.62
C THR A 79 -15.01 3.38 -10.08
N GLY A 80 -13.90 4.06 -9.72
CA GLY A 80 -13.63 5.43 -10.13
C GLY A 80 -14.04 6.48 -9.09
N PRO A 81 -14.25 7.74 -9.51
CA PRO A 81 -14.52 8.84 -8.61
C PRO A 81 -15.87 8.68 -7.91
N LEU A 82 -15.86 8.81 -6.58
CA LEU A 82 -17.04 8.70 -5.73
C LEU A 82 -17.60 10.09 -5.38
N LYS A 83 -16.73 11.01 -4.94
CA LYS A 83 -17.14 12.35 -4.53
C LYS A 83 -16.02 13.38 -4.67
N THR A 84 -16.37 14.55 -5.16
CA THR A 84 -15.51 15.74 -5.15
C THR A 84 -15.95 16.67 -4.03
N ILE A 85 -15.00 17.15 -3.22
CA ILE A 85 -15.22 18.11 -2.16
C ILE A 85 -14.37 19.34 -2.47
N ASN A 86 -15.02 20.40 -2.88
CA ASN A 86 -14.39 21.66 -3.22
C ASN A 86 -14.01 22.44 -1.94
N LEU A 87 -13.18 23.47 -2.11
CA LEU A 87 -12.88 24.41 -1.05
C LEU A 87 -14.17 25.04 -0.50
N ASN A 88 -14.16 25.38 0.79
CA ASN A 88 -15.25 26.13 1.40
C ASN A 88 -15.32 27.57 0.86
N ALA A 89 -16.37 28.32 1.27
CA ALA A 89 -16.56 29.71 0.85
C ALA A 89 -15.39 30.67 1.20
N GLN A 90 -14.51 30.25 2.12
CA GLN A 90 -13.31 30.99 2.53
C GLN A 90 -12.04 30.55 1.79
N GLY A 91 -12.14 29.69 0.76
CA GLY A 91 -11.01 29.17 0.01
C GLY A 91 -10.14 28.19 0.80
N LYS A 92 -10.67 27.57 1.86
CA LYS A 92 -9.96 26.57 2.67
C LYS A 92 -10.51 25.18 2.44
N PHE A 93 -9.68 24.18 2.63
CA PHE A 93 -10.10 22.78 2.57
C PHE A 93 -11.12 22.44 3.66
N ASP A 94 -12.20 21.79 3.28
CA ASP A 94 -13.22 21.33 4.22
C ASP A 94 -12.93 19.91 4.68
N TYR A 95 -12.02 19.79 5.65
CA TYR A 95 -11.65 18.51 6.28
C TYR A 95 -12.81 17.85 7.01
N LYS A 96 -13.78 18.67 7.48
CA LYS A 96 -14.97 18.15 8.15
C LYS A 96 -15.89 17.45 7.15
N ALA A 97 -16.16 18.07 6.01
CA ALA A 97 -16.96 17.45 4.95
C ALA A 97 -16.29 16.16 4.42
N LEU A 98 -14.95 16.14 4.35
CA LEU A 98 -14.19 14.92 4.02
C LEU A 98 -14.42 13.83 5.07
N ASN A 99 -14.23 14.13 6.34
CA ASN A 99 -14.40 13.18 7.45
C ASN A 99 -15.84 12.64 7.52
N ASP A 100 -16.84 13.48 7.39
CA ASP A 100 -18.26 13.09 7.41
C ASP A 100 -18.58 12.15 6.24
N TYR A 101 -18.02 12.41 5.06
CA TYR A 101 -18.19 11.52 3.91
C TYR A 101 -17.49 10.16 4.09
N LEU A 102 -16.27 10.17 4.63
CA LEU A 102 -15.52 8.96 4.95
C LEU A 102 -16.22 8.11 6.01
N ARG A 103 -16.91 8.74 6.96
CA ARG A 103 -17.80 8.06 7.91
C ARG A 103 -18.90 7.29 7.19
N THR A 104 -19.54 7.91 6.22
CA THR A 104 -20.58 7.25 5.41
C THR A 104 -20.02 6.04 4.66
N ILE A 105 -18.83 6.16 4.08
CA ILE A 105 -18.14 5.03 3.43
C ILE A 105 -17.85 3.93 4.45
N LYS A 106 -17.37 4.26 5.64
CA LYS A 106 -17.05 3.29 6.69
C LYS A 106 -18.28 2.51 7.16
N THR A 107 -19.46 3.12 7.19
CA THR A 107 -20.72 2.40 7.51
C THR A 107 -21.12 1.41 6.44
N GLN A 108 -20.78 1.67 5.17
CA GLN A 108 -21.05 0.77 4.05
C GLN A 108 -20.01 -0.35 3.94
N TYR A 109 -18.75 -0.05 4.33
CA TYR A 109 -17.61 -0.96 4.24
C TYR A 109 -16.87 -1.05 5.58
N PRO A 110 -17.45 -1.66 6.61
CA PRO A 110 -16.91 -1.65 7.98
C PRO A 110 -15.57 -2.36 8.11
N LEU A 111 -15.29 -3.33 7.24
CA LEU A 111 -14.08 -4.15 7.28
C LEU A 111 -12.87 -3.48 6.61
N VAL A 112 -13.08 -2.45 5.81
CA VAL A 112 -11.97 -1.75 5.13
C VAL A 112 -11.25 -0.86 6.14
N THR A 113 -9.96 -1.10 6.34
CA THR A 113 -9.07 -0.34 7.24
C THR A 113 -8.05 0.50 6.49
N GLU A 114 -7.84 0.20 5.21
CA GLU A 114 -6.84 0.82 4.37
C GLU A 114 -7.40 2.00 3.58
N ALA A 115 -6.59 3.05 3.46
CA ALA A 115 -6.86 4.18 2.58
C ALA A 115 -5.56 4.71 1.98
N SER A 116 -5.58 5.14 0.73
CA SER A 116 -4.45 5.78 0.07
C SER A 116 -4.69 7.28 -0.03
N ILE A 117 -3.74 8.10 0.44
CA ILE A 117 -3.75 9.54 0.23
C ILE A 117 -2.79 9.86 -0.91
N LEU A 118 -3.32 10.39 -1.98
CA LEU A 118 -2.57 10.78 -3.17
C LEU A 118 -2.47 12.30 -3.23
N LEU A 119 -1.25 12.83 -3.32
CA LEU A 119 -0.98 14.26 -3.25
C LEU A 119 -0.56 14.78 -4.63
N GLU A 120 -1.08 15.93 -5.02
CA GLU A 120 -0.54 16.66 -6.14
C GLU A 120 0.86 17.19 -5.81
N GLN A 121 1.74 17.25 -6.82
CA GLN A 121 3.06 17.87 -6.67
C GLN A 121 2.91 19.29 -6.09
N ASP A 122 3.82 19.70 -5.23
CA ASP A 122 3.81 20.98 -4.51
C ASP A 122 2.72 21.13 -3.43
N THR A 123 2.09 20.04 -3.00
CA THR A 123 1.16 20.08 -1.86
C THR A 123 1.93 20.36 -0.57
N ALA A 124 1.53 21.40 0.16
CA ALA A 124 2.15 21.75 1.44
C ALA A 124 1.97 20.61 2.46
N TYR A 125 3.03 20.32 3.23
CA TYR A 125 3.05 19.24 4.23
C TYR A 125 1.93 19.38 5.28
N ASP A 126 1.59 20.60 5.67
CA ASP A 126 0.48 20.88 6.58
C ASP A 126 -0.86 20.31 6.08
N LYS A 127 -1.14 20.44 4.78
CA LYS A 127 -2.34 19.85 4.17
C LYS A 127 -2.35 18.33 4.24
N LEU A 128 -1.20 17.69 4.07
CA LEU A 128 -1.07 16.24 4.22
C LEU A 128 -1.43 15.81 5.64
N ILE A 129 -0.88 16.46 6.66
CA ILE A 129 -1.14 16.12 8.07
C ILE A 129 -2.63 16.26 8.40
N HIS A 130 -3.26 17.38 8.02
CA HIS A 130 -4.69 17.58 8.26
C HIS A 130 -5.57 16.59 7.49
N THR A 131 -5.18 16.23 6.27
CA THR A 131 -5.90 15.19 5.50
C THR A 131 -5.75 13.82 6.16
N MET A 132 -4.54 13.48 6.60
CA MET A 132 -4.28 12.22 7.30
C MET A 132 -5.10 12.12 8.59
N ASP A 133 -5.17 13.19 9.37
CA ASP A 133 -6.00 13.22 10.58
C ASP A 133 -7.48 13.02 10.25
N ALA A 134 -7.98 13.69 9.20
CA ALA A 134 -9.38 13.56 8.75
C ALA A 134 -9.70 12.16 8.23
N VAL A 135 -8.74 11.45 7.63
CA VAL A 135 -8.91 10.09 7.11
C VAL A 135 -8.82 9.04 8.22
N ARG A 136 -7.91 9.21 9.16
CA ARG A 136 -7.63 8.22 10.20
C ARG A 136 -8.62 8.20 11.35
N ILE A 137 -9.13 9.37 11.76
CA ILE A 137 -9.82 9.53 13.03
C ILE A 137 -11.13 10.28 12.83
N VAL A 138 -12.17 9.82 13.50
CA VAL A 138 -13.40 10.58 13.71
C VAL A 138 -13.57 10.91 15.19
N VAL A 139 -13.99 12.12 15.48
CA VAL A 139 -14.38 12.54 16.82
C VAL A 139 -15.91 12.49 16.90
N SER A 140 -16.44 11.59 17.70
CA SER A 140 -17.88 11.53 17.99
C SER A 140 -18.17 12.12 19.36
N ASN A 141 -19.20 12.95 19.43
CA ASN A 141 -19.67 13.58 20.67
C ASN A 141 -20.98 12.95 21.16
N GLU A 142 -21.33 11.75 20.72
CA GLU A 142 -22.65 11.13 20.98
C GLU A 142 -22.94 10.84 22.47
N THR A 143 -21.91 10.73 23.29
CA THR A 143 -22.05 10.45 24.74
C THR A 143 -21.69 11.62 25.64
N GLY A 144 -21.62 12.85 25.09
CA GLY A 144 -21.24 14.05 25.88
C GLY A 144 -19.74 14.11 26.22
N LYS A 145 -18.97 13.13 25.88
CA LYS A 145 -17.50 13.15 25.93
C LYS A 145 -16.95 12.89 24.53
N PRO A 146 -15.95 13.66 24.07
CA PRO A 146 -15.34 13.43 22.77
C PRO A 146 -14.62 12.09 22.78
N ALA A 147 -15.16 11.11 22.07
CA ALA A 147 -14.51 9.82 21.82
C ALA A 147 -13.90 9.82 20.42
N LYS A 148 -12.65 9.37 20.32
CA LYS A 148 -11.95 9.22 19.04
C LYS A 148 -12.07 7.79 18.58
N TYR A 149 -12.56 7.61 17.37
CA TYR A 149 -12.66 6.30 16.71
C TYR A 149 -11.78 6.30 15.48
N ALA A 150 -11.08 5.18 15.24
CA ALA A 150 -10.33 4.99 14.02
C ALA A 150 -11.30 4.72 12.85
N LEU A 151 -11.13 5.46 11.74
CA LEU A 151 -11.82 5.22 10.48
C LEU A 151 -10.99 4.30 9.59
N PHE A 152 -9.89 4.83 9.06
CA PHE A 152 -8.94 4.11 8.22
C PHE A 152 -7.54 4.27 8.83
N PRO A 153 -7.16 3.38 9.76
CA PRO A 153 -5.88 3.50 10.46
C PRO A 153 -4.66 3.25 9.55
N ASP A 154 -4.82 2.42 8.51
CA ASP A 154 -3.75 2.02 7.61
C ASP A 154 -3.72 2.94 6.40
N VAL A 155 -2.91 4.01 6.51
CA VAL A 155 -2.80 5.02 5.46
C VAL A 155 -1.51 4.86 4.68
N SER A 156 -1.63 4.72 3.36
CA SER A 156 -0.53 4.82 2.41
C SER A 156 -0.51 6.20 1.74
N ILE A 157 0.67 6.66 1.36
CA ILE A 157 0.86 7.97 0.71
C ILE A 157 1.50 7.74 -0.65
N GLY A 158 1.03 8.49 -1.64
CA GLY A 158 1.54 8.43 -3.00
C GLY A 158 1.30 9.74 -3.77
N ASP A 159 1.70 9.75 -5.02
CA ASP A 159 1.51 10.88 -5.91
C ASP A 159 0.13 10.78 -6.60
N ALA A 160 -0.59 11.89 -6.60
CA ALA A 160 -1.83 11.97 -7.35
C ALA A 160 -1.55 12.00 -8.86
N PRO A 161 -2.35 11.31 -9.68
CA PRO A 161 -2.29 11.51 -11.11
C PRO A 161 -2.56 13.00 -11.42
N PRO A 162 -1.99 13.54 -12.50
CA PRO A 162 -2.27 14.91 -12.90
C PRO A 162 -3.79 15.08 -13.01
N ALA A 163 -4.31 16.15 -12.42
CA ALA A 163 -5.73 16.45 -12.52
C ALA A 163 -6.09 16.42 -14.00
N LEU A 164 -6.88 15.42 -14.40
CA LEU A 164 -7.45 15.42 -15.74
C LEU A 164 -8.20 16.75 -15.84
N GLY A 165 -7.61 17.67 -16.61
CA GLY A 165 -8.08 19.04 -16.71
C GLY A 165 -9.57 19.03 -16.84
N GLY A 166 -10.25 19.75 -15.97
CA GLY A 166 -11.64 20.03 -16.18
C GLY A 166 -11.77 20.51 -17.61
N ALA A 167 -12.40 19.71 -18.46
CA ALA A 167 -12.86 20.22 -19.72
C ALA A 167 -13.66 21.46 -19.38
N ALA A 168 -13.07 22.61 -19.70
CA ALA A 168 -13.77 23.87 -19.69
C ALA A 168 -15.03 23.71 -20.53
N GLN A 169 -16.16 23.86 -19.93
CA GLN A 169 -17.29 24.55 -20.51
C GLN A 169 -18.16 25.10 -19.39
#